data_b9da53cf3cb2f2de278845de50817a77
#
_entry.id   b9da53cf3cb2f2de278845de50817a77
#
_cell.length_a   1.000
_cell.length_b   1.000
_cell.length_c   1.000
_cell.angle_alpha   90.00
_cell.angle_beta   90.00
_cell.angle_gamma   90.00
#
_symmetry.space_group_name_H-M   'P 1'
#
loop_
_entity.id
_entity.type
_entity.pdbx_description
1 polymer ?
#
loop_
_entity_poly.entity_id
_entity_poly.type
_entity_poly.pdbx_seq_one_letter_code
_entity_poly.pdbx_strand_id
1 'polypeptide(L)'
;MTVISHLVAVAKNRVIGVNNDLPWSLPEDLKHFKEYTLDKPIVMGRKTFESIGRPLPKRLNIVISQSIPKIKGAHVFTNVDEAIQFASNYNKNKNFKDEVIVIGGAQIFNETIMQMKKLVLTKVDCEIDGDVYYPEINLNNFSKRNIAYHPKNEENQFDFSIDIYEKN
;
A
#
# COMPACT_ATOMS: atom_id res chain seq x y z
N MET A 1 -17.83 -9.96 -1.65
CA MET A 1 -17.29 -9.25 -0.47
C MET A 1 -15.95 -8.59 -0.82
N THR A 2 -15.82 -7.32 -0.48
CA THR A 2 -14.59 -6.56 -0.78
C THR A 2 -13.43 -7.02 0.11
N VAL A 3 -12.31 -7.33 -0.51
CA VAL A 3 -11.06 -7.59 0.20
C VAL A 3 -10.26 -6.29 0.27
N ILE A 4 -10.04 -5.78 1.46
CA ILE A 4 -9.18 -4.63 1.68
C ILE A 4 -7.78 -5.16 1.97
N SER A 5 -6.85 -4.81 1.08
CA SER A 5 -5.45 -5.20 1.19
C SER A 5 -4.60 -4.00 1.57
N HIS A 6 -3.61 -4.20 2.42
CA HIS A 6 -2.52 -3.24 2.62
C HIS A 6 -1.31 -3.72 1.85
N LEU A 7 -0.68 -2.83 1.10
CA LEU A 7 0.58 -3.08 0.41
C LEU A 7 1.60 -2.09 0.95
N VAL A 8 2.62 -2.59 1.62
CA VAL A 8 3.56 -1.74 2.35
C VAL A 8 4.94 -2.39 2.46
N ALA A 9 5.98 -1.58 2.45
CA ALA A 9 7.34 -1.97 2.76
C ALA A 9 7.73 -1.35 4.10
N VAL A 10 8.30 -2.15 5.01
CA VAL A 10 8.67 -1.70 6.35
C VAL A 10 10.11 -2.10 6.68
N ALA A 11 10.81 -1.24 7.42
CA ALA A 11 12.05 -1.59 8.09
C ALA A 11 11.77 -2.51 9.29
N LYS A 12 12.81 -3.07 9.89
CA LYS A 12 12.67 -3.95 11.07
C LYS A 12 11.92 -3.28 12.22
N ASN A 13 12.09 -1.98 12.39
CA ASN A 13 11.44 -1.16 13.43
C ASN A 13 10.10 -0.54 12.97
N ARG A 14 9.50 -1.07 11.92
CA ARG A 14 8.22 -0.65 11.34
C ARG A 14 8.22 0.74 10.69
N VAL A 15 9.39 1.34 10.45
CA VAL A 15 9.46 2.62 9.73
C VAL A 15 9.06 2.41 8.28
N ILE A 16 8.17 3.27 7.78
CA ILE A 16 7.70 3.26 6.39
C ILE A 16 7.99 4.57 5.66
N GLY A 17 8.46 5.60 6.35
CA GLY A 17 8.78 6.87 5.71
C GLY A 17 9.70 7.74 6.54
N VAL A 18 10.44 8.58 5.82
CA VAL A 18 11.30 9.63 6.37
C VAL A 18 11.10 10.86 5.49
N ASN A 19 10.66 11.98 6.08
CA ASN A 19 10.41 13.23 5.35
C ASN A 19 9.50 13.05 4.12
N ASN A 20 8.42 12.28 4.28
CA ASN A 20 7.43 11.97 3.24
C ASN A 20 7.98 11.19 2.04
N ASP A 21 9.10 10.47 2.22
CA ASP A 21 9.69 9.67 1.15
C ASP A 21 10.10 8.29 1.68
N LEU A 22 10.43 7.38 0.77
CA LEU A 22 10.96 6.08 1.13
C LEU A 22 12.41 6.21 1.56
N PRO A 23 12.80 5.58 2.69
CA PRO A 23 14.17 5.69 3.20
C PRO A 23 15.18 4.76 2.51
N TRP A 24 14.78 4.04 1.47
CA TRP A 24 15.64 3.09 0.76
C TRP A 24 15.38 3.10 -0.74
N SER A 25 16.32 2.49 -1.49
CA SER A 25 16.16 2.25 -2.92
C SER A 25 16.16 0.75 -3.19
N LEU A 26 15.02 0.21 -3.59
CA LEU A 26 14.79 -1.21 -3.86
C LEU A 26 14.01 -1.37 -5.17
N PRO A 27 14.70 -1.32 -6.33
CA PRO A 27 14.02 -1.42 -7.63
C PRO A 27 13.17 -2.67 -7.81
N GLU A 28 13.61 -3.81 -7.27
CA GLU A 28 12.84 -5.06 -7.35
C GLU A 28 11.54 -4.99 -6.54
N ASP A 29 11.53 -4.24 -5.42
CA ASP A 29 10.30 -4.01 -4.66
C ASP A 29 9.35 -3.06 -5.41
N LEU A 30 9.87 -2.05 -6.08
CA LEU A 30 9.05 -1.18 -6.93
C LEU A 30 8.43 -1.95 -8.09
N LYS A 31 9.15 -2.90 -8.66
CA LYS A 31 8.63 -3.78 -9.70
C LYS A 31 7.48 -4.63 -9.17
N HIS A 32 7.67 -5.22 -7.99
CA HIS A 32 6.62 -5.98 -7.29
C HIS A 32 5.38 -5.11 -7.05
N PHE A 33 5.56 -3.89 -6.56
CA PHE A 33 4.47 -2.94 -6.34
C PHE A 33 3.69 -2.69 -7.63
N LYS A 34 4.39 -2.42 -8.73
CA LYS A 34 3.76 -2.15 -10.02
C LYS A 34 2.96 -3.35 -10.54
N GLU A 35 3.53 -4.53 -10.42
CA GLU A 35 2.88 -5.77 -10.89
C GLU A 35 1.67 -6.13 -10.02
N TYR A 36 1.80 -6.00 -8.71
CA TYR A 36 0.72 -6.36 -7.79
C TYR A 36 -0.48 -5.44 -7.93
N THR A 37 -0.26 -4.14 -8.14
CA THR A 37 -1.33 -3.14 -8.22
C THR A 37 -1.96 -3.02 -9.61
N LEU A 38 -1.38 -3.63 -10.63
CA LEU A 38 -1.85 -3.48 -12.01
C LEU A 38 -3.32 -3.86 -12.14
N ASP A 39 -4.10 -3.01 -12.81
CA ASP A 39 -5.53 -3.17 -13.06
C ASP A 39 -6.39 -3.24 -11.79
N LYS A 40 -5.89 -2.74 -10.66
CA LYS A 40 -6.61 -2.72 -9.39
C LYS A 40 -6.81 -1.30 -8.89
N PRO A 41 -7.87 -1.05 -8.09
CA PRO A 41 -7.98 0.22 -7.38
C PRO A 41 -6.90 0.36 -6.30
N ILE A 42 -6.29 1.52 -6.25
CA ILE A 42 -5.34 1.89 -5.20
C ILE A 42 -5.85 3.12 -4.45
N VAL A 43 -5.83 3.04 -3.13
CA VAL A 43 -6.31 4.10 -2.22
C VAL A 43 -5.12 4.64 -1.44
N MET A 44 -4.96 5.95 -1.42
CA MET A 44 -3.82 6.60 -0.78
C MET A 44 -4.21 7.94 -0.18
N GLY A 45 -3.44 8.39 0.78
CA GLY A 45 -3.55 9.75 1.30
C GLY A 45 -2.88 10.75 0.36
N ARG A 46 -3.17 12.05 0.57
CA ARG A 46 -2.64 13.13 -0.26
C ARG A 46 -1.09 13.16 -0.30
N LYS A 47 -0.46 13.00 0.86
CA LYS A 47 1.02 13.05 0.93
C LYS A 47 1.68 11.91 0.17
N THR A 48 1.08 10.73 0.20
CA THR A 48 1.55 9.59 -0.60
C THR A 48 1.41 9.89 -2.09
N PHE A 49 0.28 10.46 -2.50
CA PHE A 49 0.10 10.87 -3.89
C PHE A 49 1.15 11.90 -4.33
N GLU A 50 1.41 12.90 -3.49
CA GLU A 50 2.42 13.93 -3.79
C GLU A 50 3.83 13.33 -3.91
N SER A 51 4.15 12.35 -3.08
CA SER A 51 5.42 11.62 -3.15
C SER A 51 5.57 10.84 -4.46
N ILE A 52 4.51 10.19 -4.91
CA ILE A 52 4.49 9.50 -6.22
C ILE A 52 4.57 10.50 -7.37
N GLY A 53 3.91 11.66 -7.22
CA GLY A 53 4.01 12.80 -8.14
C GLY A 53 3.02 12.79 -9.30
N ARG A 54 2.37 11.65 -9.58
CA ARG A 54 1.42 11.53 -10.70
C ARG A 54 0.51 10.31 -10.48
N PRO A 55 -0.68 10.28 -11.13
CA PRO A 55 -1.49 9.07 -11.13
C PRO A 55 -0.72 7.91 -11.78
N LEU A 56 -0.82 6.74 -11.20
CA LEU A 56 -0.18 5.55 -11.75
C LEU A 56 -1.02 5.01 -12.93
N PRO A 57 -0.41 4.75 -14.08
CA PRO A 57 -1.15 4.28 -15.25
C PRO A 57 -1.73 2.89 -15.04
N LYS A 58 -2.85 2.60 -15.71
CA LYS A 58 -3.55 1.29 -15.70
C LYS A 58 -4.02 0.88 -14.30
N ARG A 59 -4.34 1.85 -13.45
CA ARG A 59 -4.90 1.63 -12.12
C ARG A 59 -5.97 2.68 -11.86
N LEU A 60 -6.95 2.32 -11.04
CA LEU A 60 -7.90 3.31 -10.54
C LEU A 60 -7.23 4.02 -9.36
N ASN A 61 -6.83 5.26 -9.55
CA ASN A 61 -6.17 6.06 -8.50
C ASN A 61 -7.22 6.78 -7.67
N ILE A 62 -7.22 6.53 -6.36
CA ILE A 62 -8.14 7.16 -5.41
C ILE A 62 -7.32 7.82 -4.31
N VAL A 63 -7.55 9.10 -4.09
CA VAL A 63 -6.82 9.92 -3.11
C VAL A 63 -7.78 10.42 -2.06
N ILE A 64 -7.42 10.24 -0.79
CA ILE A 64 -8.16 10.78 0.36
C ILE A 64 -7.54 12.12 0.72
N SER A 65 -8.33 13.19 0.62
CA SER A 65 -7.86 14.53 0.94
C SER A 65 -8.98 15.40 1.47
N GLN A 66 -8.69 16.17 2.51
CA GLN A 66 -9.61 17.18 3.07
C GLN A 66 -9.42 18.54 2.43
N SER A 67 -8.31 18.78 1.74
CA SER A 67 -7.91 20.09 1.25
C SER A 67 -7.92 20.25 -0.26
N ILE A 68 -7.64 19.17 -1.01
CA ILE A 68 -7.59 19.21 -2.47
C ILE A 68 -8.85 18.58 -3.03
N PRO A 69 -9.74 19.35 -3.71
CA PRO A 69 -11.02 18.79 -4.17
C PRO A 69 -10.91 17.97 -5.46
N LYS A 70 -9.90 18.22 -6.28
CA LYS A 70 -9.74 17.56 -7.58
C LYS A 70 -8.28 17.33 -7.92
N ILE A 71 -8.01 16.17 -8.50
CA ILE A 71 -6.71 15.81 -9.06
C ILE A 71 -6.96 15.21 -10.44
N LYS A 72 -6.28 15.74 -11.46
CA LYS A 72 -6.41 15.20 -12.83
C LYS A 72 -5.89 13.75 -12.86
N GLY A 73 -6.74 12.84 -13.35
CA GLY A 73 -6.37 11.42 -13.46
C GLY A 73 -6.56 10.60 -12.21
N ALA A 74 -7.13 11.18 -11.15
CA ALA A 74 -7.46 10.47 -9.91
C ALA A 74 -8.84 10.88 -9.42
N HIS A 75 -9.43 10.02 -8.59
CA HIS A 75 -10.69 10.33 -7.89
C HIS A 75 -10.35 10.77 -6.47
N VAL A 76 -10.95 11.86 -6.01
CA VAL A 76 -10.69 12.41 -4.68
C VAL A 76 -11.91 12.25 -3.80
N PHE A 77 -11.70 11.74 -2.59
CA PHE A 77 -12.72 11.59 -1.56
C PHE A 77 -12.21 12.19 -0.26
N THR A 78 -13.13 12.65 0.57
CA THR A 78 -12.80 13.12 1.93
C THR A 78 -12.91 12.02 2.96
N ASN A 79 -13.54 10.90 2.60
CA ASN A 79 -13.91 9.80 3.48
C ASN A 79 -13.42 8.47 2.91
N VAL A 80 -12.72 7.69 3.73
CA VAL A 80 -12.17 6.40 3.33
C VAL A 80 -13.27 5.40 2.96
N ASP A 81 -14.36 5.36 3.71
CA ASP A 81 -15.43 4.39 3.46
C ASP A 81 -16.10 4.63 2.11
N GLU A 82 -16.33 5.89 1.75
CA GLU A 82 -16.87 6.25 0.43
C GLU A 82 -15.90 5.88 -0.70
N ALA A 83 -14.60 6.08 -0.48
CA ALA A 83 -13.57 5.71 -1.45
C ALA A 83 -13.55 4.20 -1.69
N ILE A 84 -13.63 3.41 -0.64
CA ILE A 84 -13.65 1.94 -0.73
C ILE A 84 -14.91 1.47 -1.43
N GLN A 85 -16.07 2.06 -1.12
CA GLN A 85 -17.33 1.73 -1.78
C GLN A 85 -17.28 2.03 -3.28
N PHE A 86 -16.72 3.16 -3.65
CA PHE A 86 -16.51 3.53 -5.06
C PHE A 86 -15.60 2.51 -5.76
N ALA A 87 -14.50 2.13 -5.13
CA ALA A 87 -13.56 1.15 -5.68
C ALA A 87 -14.20 -0.22 -5.87
N SER A 88 -14.98 -0.66 -4.88
CA SER A 88 -15.69 -1.94 -4.95
C SER A 88 -16.70 -1.96 -6.10
N ASN A 89 -17.47 -0.88 -6.27
CA ASN A 89 -18.41 -0.75 -7.38
C ASN A 89 -17.69 -0.75 -8.72
N TYR A 90 -16.55 -0.09 -8.81
CA TYR A 90 -15.72 -0.11 -10.01
C TYR A 90 -15.31 -1.54 -10.39
N ASN A 91 -14.84 -2.32 -9.42
CA ASN A 91 -14.45 -3.71 -9.64
C ASN A 91 -15.61 -4.56 -10.14
N LYS A 92 -16.79 -4.39 -9.55
CA LYS A 92 -18.00 -5.10 -9.98
C LYS A 92 -18.40 -4.76 -11.40
N ASN A 93 -18.37 -3.47 -11.76
CA ASN A 93 -18.71 -3.01 -13.10
C ASN A 93 -17.74 -3.50 -14.18
N LYS A 94 -16.47 -3.70 -13.80
CA LYS A 94 -15.43 -4.22 -14.70
C LYS A 94 -15.31 -5.75 -14.66
N ASN A 95 -16.10 -6.40 -13.81
CA ASN A 95 -16.00 -7.84 -13.57
C ASN A 95 -14.60 -8.24 -13.10
N PHE A 96 -13.95 -7.39 -12.32
CA PHE A 96 -12.65 -7.64 -11.71
C PHE A 96 -12.83 -8.30 -10.34
N LYS A 97 -11.76 -8.98 -9.87
CA LYS A 97 -11.71 -9.46 -8.49
C LYS A 97 -11.89 -8.27 -7.54
N ASP A 98 -12.74 -8.43 -6.53
CA ASP A 98 -13.09 -7.34 -5.62
C ASP A 98 -12.01 -7.15 -4.55
N GLU A 99 -10.87 -6.64 -4.97
CA GLU A 99 -9.74 -6.27 -4.11
C GLU A 99 -9.47 -4.78 -4.25
N VAL A 100 -9.34 -4.09 -3.10
CA VAL A 100 -9.00 -2.67 -3.02
C VAL A 100 -7.70 -2.57 -2.22
N ILE A 101 -6.68 -1.93 -2.78
CA ILE A 101 -5.35 -1.89 -2.19
C ILE A 101 -5.08 -0.53 -1.57
N VAL A 102 -4.85 -0.49 -0.27
CA VAL A 102 -4.40 0.71 0.45
C VAL A 102 -2.88 0.75 0.41
N ILE A 103 -2.33 1.83 -0.13
CA ILE A 103 -0.87 1.96 -0.33
C ILE A 103 -0.21 3.00 0.58
N GLY A 104 -0.96 3.59 1.50
CA GLY A 104 -0.42 4.49 2.52
C GLY A 104 -1.09 5.87 2.51
N GLY A 105 -0.70 6.79 3.35
CA GLY A 105 0.32 6.55 4.39
C GLY A 105 -0.24 6.03 5.70
N ALA A 106 0.49 6.28 6.78
CA ALA A 106 0.17 5.74 8.08
C ALA A 106 -1.26 6.02 8.52
N GLN A 107 -1.76 7.23 8.30
CA GLN A 107 -3.12 7.60 8.67
C GLN A 107 -4.15 6.70 7.98
N ILE A 108 -4.00 6.48 6.68
CA ILE A 108 -4.94 5.66 5.91
C ILE A 108 -4.80 4.18 6.30
N PHE A 109 -3.58 3.71 6.57
CA PHE A 109 -3.39 2.37 7.13
C PHE A 109 -4.10 2.21 8.47
N ASN A 110 -3.96 3.18 9.38
CA ASN A 110 -4.63 3.14 10.68
C ASN A 110 -6.15 3.12 10.55
N GLU A 111 -6.70 3.91 9.64
CA GLU A 111 -8.16 4.00 9.44
C GLU A 111 -8.75 2.72 8.86
N THR A 112 -7.95 1.90 8.16
CA THR A 112 -8.42 0.70 7.48
C THR A 112 -7.94 -0.60 8.09
N ILE A 113 -7.06 -0.55 9.11
CA ILE A 113 -6.43 -1.76 9.64
C ILE A 113 -7.42 -2.78 10.21
N MET A 114 -8.50 -2.32 10.80
CA MET A 114 -9.52 -3.22 11.37
C MET A 114 -10.35 -3.93 10.29
N GLN A 115 -10.38 -3.38 9.09
CA GLN A 115 -11.10 -3.95 7.96
C GLN A 115 -10.19 -4.75 7.03
N MET A 116 -8.89 -4.65 7.23
CA MET A 116 -7.90 -5.33 6.37
C MET A 116 -8.02 -6.84 6.48
N LYS A 117 -8.06 -7.50 5.34
CA LYS A 117 -8.10 -8.96 5.25
C LYS A 117 -6.85 -9.55 4.61
N LYS A 118 -6.03 -8.74 3.99
CA LYS A 118 -4.81 -9.17 3.33
C LYS A 118 -3.73 -8.12 3.51
N LEU A 119 -2.56 -8.58 3.94
CA LEU A 119 -1.38 -7.72 4.09
C LEU A 119 -0.28 -8.25 3.19
N VAL A 120 0.11 -7.45 2.21
CA VAL A 120 1.24 -7.74 1.33
C VAL A 120 2.41 -6.92 1.85
N LEU A 121 3.30 -7.58 2.55
CA LEU A 121 4.33 -6.94 3.36
C LEU A 121 5.72 -7.23 2.82
N THR A 122 6.43 -6.16 2.45
CA THR A 122 7.87 -6.22 2.18
C THR A 122 8.61 -5.91 3.47
N LYS A 123 9.39 -6.85 3.95
CA LYS A 123 10.25 -6.68 5.14
C LYS A 123 11.66 -6.37 4.67
N VAL A 124 12.11 -5.14 4.91
CA VAL A 124 13.43 -4.67 4.53
C VAL A 124 14.40 -4.86 5.69
N ASP A 125 15.53 -5.51 5.41
CA ASP A 125 16.54 -5.84 6.43
C ASP A 125 17.39 -4.62 6.77
N CYS A 126 16.77 -3.65 7.43
CA CYS A 126 17.43 -2.44 7.91
C CYS A 126 16.71 -1.87 9.13
N GLU A 127 17.42 -1.09 9.92
CA GLU A 127 16.84 -0.23 10.94
C GLU A 127 17.16 1.22 10.55
N ILE A 128 16.14 2.04 10.45
CA ILE A 128 16.26 3.41 10.00
C ILE A 128 15.48 4.31 10.96
N ASP A 129 16.09 5.42 11.34
CA ASP A 129 15.38 6.47 12.07
C ASP A 129 14.42 7.14 11.11
N GLY A 130 13.13 7.04 11.41
CA GLY A 130 12.09 7.62 10.59
C GLY A 130 11.04 8.30 11.42
N ASP A 131 10.15 8.98 10.74
CA ASP A 131 9.06 9.74 11.37
C ASP A 131 7.69 9.13 11.13
N VAL A 132 7.58 8.12 10.27
CA VAL A 132 6.32 7.47 9.93
C VAL A 132 6.44 5.96 10.10
N TYR A 133 5.46 5.37 10.78
CA TYR A 133 5.46 3.95 11.13
C TYR A 133 4.19 3.27 10.64
N TYR A 134 4.33 2.02 10.22
CA TYR A 134 3.17 1.15 10.01
C TYR A 134 2.55 0.81 11.38
N PRO A 135 1.21 0.79 11.50
CA PRO A 135 0.58 0.48 12.79
C PRO A 135 0.89 -0.93 13.28
N GLU A 136 0.92 -1.10 14.60
CA GLU A 136 1.04 -2.43 15.19
C GLU A 136 -0.21 -3.25 14.89
N ILE A 137 0.00 -4.52 14.53
CA ILE A 137 -1.09 -5.42 14.22
C ILE A 137 -0.79 -6.83 14.75
N ASN A 138 -1.82 -7.46 15.31
CA ASN A 138 -1.75 -8.86 15.71
C ASN A 138 -2.12 -9.72 14.50
N LEU A 139 -1.15 -10.49 14.01
CA LEU A 139 -1.30 -11.35 12.84
C LEU A 139 -1.61 -12.81 13.19
N ASN A 140 -1.97 -13.10 14.45
CA ASN A 140 -2.23 -14.47 14.89
C ASN A 140 -3.38 -15.15 14.13
N ASN A 141 -4.35 -14.39 13.64
CA ASN A 141 -5.48 -14.88 12.86
C ASN A 141 -5.24 -14.84 11.35
N PHE A 142 -4.00 -14.65 10.93
CA PHE A 142 -3.63 -14.61 9.53
C PHE A 142 -2.75 -15.77 9.17
N SER A 143 -2.93 -16.33 7.97
CA SER A 143 -2.02 -17.31 7.38
C SER A 143 -0.96 -16.59 6.58
N LYS A 144 0.29 -16.98 6.76
CA LYS A 144 1.46 -16.34 6.11
C LYS A 144 1.98 -17.21 4.97
N ARG A 145 2.32 -16.56 3.85
CA ARG A 145 2.96 -17.19 2.71
C ARG A 145 4.10 -16.30 2.21
N ASN A 146 5.33 -16.82 2.18
CA ASN A 146 6.45 -16.11 1.58
C ASN A 146 6.38 -16.25 0.06
N ILE A 147 6.46 -15.15 -0.66
CA ILE A 147 6.39 -15.14 -2.14
C ILE A 147 7.69 -14.74 -2.81
N ALA A 148 8.61 -14.09 -2.10
CA ALA A 148 9.89 -13.67 -2.66
C ALA A 148 10.91 -13.37 -1.58
N TYR A 149 12.17 -13.55 -1.93
CA TYR A 149 13.32 -13.07 -1.17
C TYR A 149 14.35 -12.54 -2.15
N HIS A 150 14.83 -11.33 -1.90
CA HIS A 150 15.85 -10.70 -2.72
C HIS A 150 17.03 -10.29 -1.85
N PRO A 151 18.21 -10.86 -2.07
CA PRO A 151 19.40 -10.40 -1.37
C PRO A 151 19.84 -9.02 -1.87
N LYS A 152 20.49 -8.28 -0.99
CA LYS A 152 21.17 -7.03 -1.35
C LYS A 152 22.10 -7.24 -2.55
N ASN A 153 22.09 -6.29 -3.47
CA ASN A 153 22.99 -6.30 -4.63
C ASN A 153 23.34 -4.85 -5.03
N GLU A 154 23.92 -4.66 -6.21
CA GLU A 154 24.30 -3.31 -6.67
C GLU A 154 23.12 -2.37 -6.82
N GLU A 155 21.93 -2.89 -7.16
CA GLU A 155 20.73 -2.10 -7.38
C GLU A 155 19.85 -1.99 -6.13
N ASN A 156 19.75 -3.06 -5.36
CA ASN A 156 18.92 -3.14 -4.17
C ASN A 156 19.77 -2.94 -2.91
N GLN A 157 19.49 -1.85 -2.21
CA GLN A 157 20.29 -1.35 -1.09
C GLN A 157 20.34 -2.30 0.11
N PHE A 158 19.29 -3.09 0.32
CA PHE A 158 19.16 -4.02 1.45
C PHE A 158 18.56 -5.36 1.00
N ASP A 159 18.78 -6.41 1.79
CA ASP A 159 18.03 -7.66 1.64
C ASP A 159 16.56 -7.36 1.96
N PHE A 160 15.64 -8.03 1.28
CA PHE A 160 14.23 -7.93 1.65
C PHE A 160 13.47 -9.19 1.28
N SER A 161 12.39 -9.43 2.00
CA SER A 161 11.45 -10.52 1.72
C SER A 161 10.05 -9.96 1.55
N ILE A 162 9.23 -10.65 0.77
CA ILE A 162 7.83 -10.29 0.56
C ILE A 162 6.96 -11.44 1.05
N ASP A 163 6.08 -11.13 1.99
CA ASP A 163 5.14 -12.08 2.57
C ASP A 163 3.71 -11.61 2.36
N ILE A 164 2.82 -12.53 2.12
CA ILE A 164 1.39 -12.26 2.08
C ILE A 164 0.74 -12.90 3.31
N TYR A 165 0.01 -12.09 4.06
CA TYR A 165 -0.79 -12.52 5.19
C TYR A 165 -2.26 -12.42 4.79
N GLU A 166 -3.00 -13.50 4.91
CA GLU A 166 -4.43 -13.53 4.62
C GLU A 166 -5.20 -13.94 5.87
N LYS A 167 -6.24 -13.17 6.19
CA LYS A 167 -7.07 -13.43 7.36
C LYS A 167 -7.82 -14.76 7.20
N ASN A 168 -7.77 -15.59 8.23
CA ASN A 168 -8.45 -16.89 8.27
C ASN A 168 -9.96 -16.76 8.30
#